data_e04e2fe0ef0fbf3562173af1f26fb04b
#
_entry.id   e04e2fe0ef0fbf3562173af1f26fb04b
#
_cell.length_a   1.000
_cell.length_b   1.000
_cell.length_c   1.000
_cell.angle_alpha   90.00
_cell.angle_beta   90.00
_cell.angle_gamma   90.00
#
_symmetry.space_group_name_H-M   'P 1'
#
loop_
_entity.id
_entity.type
_entity.pdbx_description
1 polymer ?
#
loop_
_entity_poly.entity_id
_entity_poly.type
_entity_poly.pdbx_seq_one_letter_code
_entity_poly.pdbx_strand_id
1 'polypeptide(L)'
;FTHDKLDRYYFDHYTRDEIIVSIAGSFDRKKVIEYFEDKFYNLKERREFITDKNISASCDGRYIEVTKDIEQAHIAMGIRLFPAGDPRRYPMMLLCNLLGGGMSSRLMQNVRVKKGLAYSVYSMTGFYSHTGLFVICAGVAKDKVDEALEAIKEELDRLKDDDISVEEFQSSREQLKSSFIFGQESVQNLMIYNGRNLLTYGRSITPSEVLQMLDDITLEDINNVKKETRI
;
A
#
# COMPACT_ATOMS: atom_id res chain seq x y z
N PHE A 1 26.65 8.83 10.32
CA PHE A 1 26.95 8.60 8.91
C PHE A 1 28.24 9.36 8.55
N THR A 2 29.15 8.72 7.80
CA THR A 2 30.36 9.35 7.27
C THR A 2 30.26 9.39 5.74
N HIS A 3 31.02 10.27 5.10
CA HIS A 3 31.09 10.39 3.63
C HIS A 3 31.43 9.03 2.99
N ASP A 4 32.45 8.35 3.50
CA ASP A 4 32.88 7.05 2.97
C ASP A 4 31.82 5.96 3.05
N LYS A 5 30.95 5.99 4.09
CA LYS A 5 29.80 5.04 4.19
C LYS A 5 28.74 5.35 3.19
N LEU A 6 28.47 6.64 2.92
CA LEU A 6 27.50 7.06 1.91
C LEU A 6 28.00 6.73 0.51
N ASP A 7 29.27 7.02 0.21
CA ASP A 7 29.88 6.70 -1.07
C ASP A 7 29.84 5.19 -1.35
N ARG A 8 30.22 4.38 -0.35
CA ARG A 8 30.17 2.93 -0.49
C ARG A 8 28.76 2.46 -0.78
N TYR A 9 27.77 2.94 0.00
CA TYR A 9 26.36 2.59 -0.22
C TYR A 9 25.90 2.99 -1.63
N TYR A 10 26.24 4.22 -2.06
CA TYR A 10 25.90 4.71 -3.39
C TYR A 10 26.49 3.82 -4.49
N PHE A 11 27.78 3.56 -4.46
CA PHE A 11 28.45 2.75 -5.49
C PHE A 11 28.05 1.28 -5.47
N ASP A 12 27.58 0.76 -4.36
CA ASP A 12 27.13 -0.63 -4.24
C ASP A 12 25.67 -0.81 -4.70
N HIS A 13 24.83 0.22 -4.59
CA HIS A 13 23.38 0.10 -4.84
C HIS A 13 22.89 0.84 -6.09
N TYR A 14 23.58 1.90 -6.52
CA TYR A 14 23.18 2.65 -7.71
C TYR A 14 23.96 2.16 -8.93
N THR A 15 23.60 0.97 -9.37
CA THR A 15 24.21 0.34 -10.55
C THR A 15 23.28 0.44 -11.75
N ARG A 16 23.81 0.25 -12.95
CA ARG A 16 23.07 0.37 -14.21
C ARG A 16 21.84 -0.51 -14.24
N ASP A 17 21.91 -1.71 -13.69
CA ASP A 17 20.84 -2.71 -13.73
C ASP A 17 19.76 -2.51 -12.64
N GLU A 18 20.01 -1.64 -11.66
CA GLU A 18 19.09 -1.35 -10.55
C GLU A 18 18.34 -0.03 -10.70
N ILE A 19 18.58 0.71 -11.80
CA ILE A 19 17.94 2.00 -12.04
C ILE A 19 16.88 1.86 -13.12
N ILE A 20 15.67 2.30 -12.80
CA ILE A 20 14.56 2.44 -13.75
C ILE A 20 14.25 3.91 -13.93
N VAL A 21 14.20 4.34 -15.19
CA VAL A 21 13.75 5.67 -15.57
C VAL A 21 12.34 5.56 -16.13
N SER A 22 11.38 6.23 -15.48
CA SER A 22 10.01 6.30 -15.95
C SER A 22 9.66 7.73 -16.33
N ILE A 23 9.15 7.92 -17.52
CA ILE A 23 8.82 9.24 -18.07
C ILE A 23 7.43 9.17 -18.69
N ALA A 24 6.61 10.16 -18.39
CA ALA A 24 5.30 10.33 -19.02
C ALA A 24 5.10 11.79 -19.41
N GLY A 25 4.40 12.04 -20.52
CA GLY A 25 4.13 13.37 -21.06
C GLY A 25 4.49 13.47 -22.52
N SER A 26 4.62 14.69 -23.02
CA SER A 26 4.99 14.97 -24.42
C SER A 26 6.50 15.16 -24.51
N PHE A 27 7.19 14.23 -25.15
CA PHE A 27 8.65 14.27 -25.33
C PHE A 27 9.11 13.52 -26.58
N ASP A 28 10.29 13.88 -27.07
CA ASP A 28 10.97 13.13 -28.13
C ASP A 28 11.65 11.89 -27.53
N ARG A 29 11.05 10.73 -27.81
CA ARG A 29 11.53 9.44 -27.29
C ARG A 29 12.99 9.17 -27.62
N LYS A 30 13.44 9.50 -28.85
CA LYS A 30 14.79 9.22 -29.30
C LYS A 30 15.81 10.03 -28.50
N LYS A 31 15.57 11.33 -28.35
CA LYS A 31 16.45 12.20 -27.58
C LYS A 31 16.55 11.82 -26.10
N VAL A 32 15.42 11.37 -25.53
CA VAL A 32 15.40 10.92 -24.14
C VAL A 32 16.23 9.63 -23.96
N ILE A 33 16.06 8.66 -24.86
CA ILE A 33 16.85 7.40 -24.82
C ILE A 33 18.35 7.74 -24.96
N GLU A 34 18.75 8.49 -25.98
CA GLU A 34 20.14 8.89 -26.23
C GLU A 34 20.74 9.62 -24.99
N TYR A 35 19.95 10.50 -24.37
CA TYR A 35 20.42 11.21 -23.16
C TYR A 35 20.70 10.27 -21.99
N PHE A 36 19.81 9.32 -21.70
CA PHE A 36 20.01 8.40 -20.57
C PHE A 36 21.04 7.32 -20.88
N GLU A 37 21.17 6.86 -22.10
CA GLU A 37 22.24 5.97 -22.55
C GLU A 37 23.62 6.63 -22.31
N ASP A 38 23.79 7.89 -22.69
CA ASP A 38 25.00 8.66 -22.44
C ASP A 38 25.30 8.79 -20.95
N LYS A 39 24.29 9.20 -20.15
CA LYS A 39 24.47 9.39 -18.69
C LYS A 39 24.75 8.12 -17.92
N PHE A 40 24.15 7.01 -18.36
CA PHE A 40 24.30 5.72 -17.67
C PHE A 40 25.45 4.87 -18.20
N TYR A 41 26.11 5.31 -19.27
CA TYR A 41 27.22 4.59 -19.89
C TYR A 41 28.36 4.29 -18.90
N ASN A 42 28.67 5.22 -18.00
CA ASN A 42 29.73 5.09 -17.01
C ASN A 42 29.28 4.52 -15.66
N LEU A 43 27.99 4.18 -15.50
CA LEU A 43 27.55 3.50 -14.30
C LEU A 43 28.09 2.07 -14.28
N LYS A 44 28.51 1.61 -13.12
CA LYS A 44 28.97 0.24 -12.92
C LYS A 44 27.87 -0.75 -13.21
N GLU A 45 28.20 -1.87 -13.82
CA GLU A 45 27.33 -3.02 -13.87
C GLU A 45 27.23 -3.67 -12.49
N ARG A 46 26.12 -4.38 -12.26
CA ARG A 46 25.84 -5.05 -10.99
C ARG A 46 26.97 -6.04 -10.67
N ARG A 47 27.58 -5.90 -9.50
CA ARG A 47 28.26 -7.01 -8.85
C ARG A 47 27.18 -7.91 -8.26
N GLU A 48 27.33 -9.24 -8.34
CA GLU A 48 26.36 -10.20 -7.81
C GLU A 48 25.86 -9.76 -6.42
N PHE A 49 24.62 -9.29 -6.37
CA PHE A 49 23.92 -9.06 -5.10
C PHE A 49 23.44 -10.42 -4.62
N ILE A 50 23.93 -10.84 -3.48
CA ILE A 50 23.28 -11.88 -2.71
C ILE A 50 22.01 -11.24 -2.16
N THR A 51 20.94 -11.27 -2.95
CA THR A 51 19.60 -11.04 -2.41
C THR A 51 19.34 -12.18 -1.45
N ASP A 52 19.38 -11.86 -0.17
CA ASP A 52 18.98 -12.83 0.86
C ASP A 52 17.50 -13.13 0.65
N LYS A 53 17.22 -14.18 -0.14
CA LYS A 53 15.87 -14.62 -0.50
C LYS A 53 15.07 -15.09 0.72
N ASN A 54 15.72 -15.18 1.88
CA ASN A 54 15.19 -15.67 3.14
C ASN A 54 14.97 -14.58 4.18
N ILE A 55 14.69 -13.33 3.79
CA ILE A 55 14.28 -12.32 4.76
C ILE A 55 12.92 -12.74 5.33
N SER A 56 12.96 -13.46 6.43
CA SER A 56 11.79 -13.72 7.26
C SER A 56 11.57 -12.50 8.14
N ALA A 57 10.62 -11.66 7.78
CA ALA A 57 10.18 -10.61 8.68
C ALA A 57 9.33 -11.26 9.79
N SER A 58 9.73 -11.19 11.05
CA SER A 58 8.89 -11.54 12.19
C SER A 58 8.09 -10.31 12.64
N CYS A 59 6.85 -10.52 13.05
CA CYS A 59 6.03 -9.50 13.70
C CYS A 59 5.76 -9.99 15.12
N ASP A 60 6.39 -9.36 16.11
CA ASP A 60 6.34 -9.80 17.51
C ASP A 60 5.17 -9.19 18.30
N GLY A 61 4.22 -8.54 17.61
CA GLY A 61 3.05 -7.94 18.25
C GLY A 61 3.43 -6.92 19.34
N ARG A 62 4.19 -5.90 18.98
CA ARG A 62 4.64 -4.88 19.96
C ARG A 62 3.68 -3.71 20.04
N TYR A 63 3.42 -3.27 21.27
CA TYR A 63 2.89 -1.95 21.55
C TYR A 63 4.05 -0.98 21.74
N ILE A 64 4.04 0.13 21.02
CA ILE A 64 5.04 1.20 21.14
C ILE A 64 4.31 2.51 21.36
N GLU A 65 4.65 3.23 22.42
CA GLU A 65 4.16 4.56 22.71
C GLU A 65 5.28 5.57 22.62
N VAL A 66 5.02 6.68 21.93
CA VAL A 66 5.94 7.80 21.81
C VAL A 66 5.22 9.08 22.19
N THR A 67 5.63 9.69 23.30
CA THR A 67 5.08 10.96 23.76
C THR A 67 5.70 12.12 23.00
N LYS A 68 4.86 12.98 22.43
CA LYS A 68 5.23 14.24 21.77
C LYS A 68 4.29 15.36 22.18
N ASP A 69 4.79 16.59 22.14
CA ASP A 69 3.96 17.78 22.37
C ASP A 69 3.27 18.18 21.05
N ILE A 70 2.16 17.50 20.77
CA ILE A 70 1.29 17.72 19.61
C ILE A 70 -0.17 17.70 20.06
N GLU A 71 -1.06 18.30 19.29
CA GLU A 71 -2.48 18.44 19.67
C GLU A 71 -3.24 17.10 19.66
N GLN A 72 -2.95 16.22 18.70
CA GLN A 72 -3.65 14.96 18.49
C GLN A 72 -2.77 13.76 18.87
N ALA A 73 -3.40 12.70 19.32
CA ALA A 73 -2.78 11.38 19.36
C ALA A 73 -2.96 10.67 18.01
N HIS A 74 -1.92 10.03 17.54
CA HIS A 74 -1.94 9.22 16.32
C HIS A 74 -1.83 7.73 16.68
N ILE A 75 -2.81 6.96 16.24
CA ILE A 75 -2.88 5.52 16.41
C ILE A 75 -2.48 4.88 15.07
N ALA A 76 -1.63 3.86 15.12
CA ALA A 76 -1.34 2.98 13.99
C ALA A 76 -1.40 1.53 14.46
N MET A 77 -2.34 0.76 13.94
CA MET A 77 -2.51 -0.67 14.21
C MET A 77 -2.26 -1.43 12.91
N GLY A 78 -1.39 -2.42 12.92
CA GLY A 78 -1.05 -3.12 11.69
C GLY A 78 -0.81 -4.59 11.86
N ILE A 79 -0.99 -5.32 10.78
CA ILE A 79 -0.63 -6.71 10.64
C ILE A 79 0.25 -6.91 9.41
N ARG A 80 1.05 -7.96 9.44
CA ARG A 80 1.82 -8.38 8.29
C ARG A 80 0.94 -9.06 7.26
N LEU A 81 1.21 -8.74 5.98
CA LEU A 81 0.58 -9.36 4.82
C LEU A 81 1.61 -10.12 3.96
N PHE A 82 1.10 -10.76 2.95
CA PHE A 82 1.84 -11.43 1.86
C PHE A 82 2.52 -10.41 0.93
N PRO A 83 3.50 -10.85 0.12
CA PRO A 83 4.27 -9.99 -0.77
C PRO A 83 3.46 -9.50 -1.98
N ALA A 84 4.04 -8.52 -2.72
CA ALA A 84 3.43 -7.87 -3.87
C ALA A 84 3.06 -8.83 -5.04
N GLY A 85 3.78 -9.94 -5.19
CA GLY A 85 3.49 -10.96 -6.22
C GLY A 85 2.33 -11.89 -5.90
N ASP A 86 1.78 -11.83 -4.68
CA ASP A 86 0.70 -12.72 -4.24
C ASP A 86 -0.65 -12.28 -4.85
N PRO A 87 -1.43 -13.20 -5.45
CA PRO A 87 -2.72 -12.87 -6.06
C PRO A 87 -3.76 -12.35 -5.06
N ARG A 88 -3.67 -12.70 -3.77
CA ARG A 88 -4.56 -12.24 -2.71
C ARG A 88 -4.48 -10.73 -2.45
N ARG A 89 -3.49 -10.04 -3.03
CA ARG A 89 -3.34 -8.60 -2.86
C ARG A 89 -4.59 -7.80 -3.30
N TYR A 90 -5.24 -8.21 -4.39
CA TYR A 90 -6.42 -7.49 -4.89
C TYR A 90 -7.65 -7.68 -3.99
N PRO A 91 -8.04 -8.90 -3.59
CA PRO A 91 -9.04 -9.09 -2.54
C PRO A 91 -8.71 -8.34 -1.25
N MET A 92 -7.44 -8.31 -0.83
CA MET A 92 -7.01 -7.57 0.36
C MET A 92 -7.14 -6.05 0.18
N MET A 93 -6.81 -5.51 -1.00
CA MET A 93 -7.03 -4.09 -1.30
C MET A 93 -8.51 -3.73 -1.24
N LEU A 94 -9.39 -4.59 -1.73
CA LEU A 94 -10.83 -4.37 -1.67
C LEU A 94 -11.35 -4.47 -0.24
N LEU A 95 -10.92 -5.44 0.56
CA LEU A 95 -11.24 -5.55 1.99
C LEU A 95 -10.77 -4.30 2.75
N CYS A 96 -9.57 -3.83 2.47
CA CYS A 96 -9.02 -2.61 3.03
C CYS A 96 -9.88 -1.38 2.65
N ASN A 97 -10.30 -1.27 1.39
CA ASN A 97 -11.15 -0.17 0.93
C ASN A 97 -12.52 -0.18 1.63
N LEU A 98 -13.14 -1.34 1.78
CA LEU A 98 -14.39 -1.54 2.51
C LEU A 98 -14.26 -1.11 3.97
N LEU A 99 -13.17 -1.47 4.63
CA LEU A 99 -12.96 -1.16 6.04
C LEU A 99 -12.66 0.32 6.30
N GLY A 100 -11.78 0.95 5.49
CA GLY A 100 -11.31 2.31 5.77
C GLY A 100 -10.91 3.14 4.54
N GLY A 101 -11.37 2.78 3.33
CA GLY A 101 -10.93 3.44 2.09
C GLY A 101 -11.71 4.71 1.69
N GLY A 102 -12.81 5.04 2.35
CA GLY A 102 -13.61 6.20 1.98
C GLY A 102 -14.68 6.59 2.99
N MET A 103 -15.51 7.59 2.63
CA MET A 103 -16.54 8.13 3.51
C MET A 103 -17.62 7.11 3.91
N SER A 104 -17.92 6.14 3.06
CA SER A 104 -18.88 5.06 3.33
C SER A 104 -18.28 3.85 4.01
N SER A 105 -16.97 3.82 4.24
CA SER A 105 -16.26 2.70 4.86
C SER A 105 -16.66 2.50 6.33
N ARG A 106 -16.55 1.26 6.81
CA ARG A 106 -16.99 0.87 8.17
C ARG A 106 -16.35 1.72 9.27
N LEU A 107 -15.02 1.88 9.24
CA LEU A 107 -14.30 2.70 10.22
C LEU A 107 -14.74 4.17 10.18
N MET A 108 -14.87 4.74 8.98
CA MET A 108 -15.31 6.12 8.83
C MET A 108 -16.71 6.31 9.42
N GLN A 109 -17.65 5.42 9.09
CA GLN A 109 -19.03 5.52 9.57
C GLN A 109 -19.16 5.28 11.07
N ASN A 110 -18.48 4.27 11.61
CA ASN A 110 -18.72 3.87 12.99
C ASN A 110 -17.81 4.60 13.99
N VAL A 111 -16.54 4.83 13.68
CA VAL A 111 -15.60 5.48 14.59
C VAL A 111 -15.71 7.01 14.52
N ARG A 112 -15.74 7.56 13.28
CA ARG A 112 -15.77 9.02 13.10
C ARG A 112 -17.18 9.59 13.10
N VAL A 113 -18.09 9.08 12.25
CA VAL A 113 -19.41 9.73 12.08
C VAL A 113 -20.33 9.44 13.25
N LYS A 114 -20.53 8.16 13.62
CA LYS A 114 -21.46 7.78 14.68
C LYS A 114 -20.94 8.05 16.07
N LYS A 115 -19.68 7.68 16.37
CA LYS A 115 -19.09 7.82 17.70
C LYS A 115 -18.35 9.15 17.91
N GLY A 116 -17.97 9.87 16.86
CA GLY A 116 -17.27 11.16 16.94
C GLY A 116 -15.87 11.08 17.57
N LEU A 117 -15.22 9.90 17.53
CA LEU A 117 -13.98 9.64 18.27
C LEU A 117 -12.72 10.05 17.51
N ALA A 118 -12.79 10.18 16.18
CA ALA A 118 -11.61 10.45 15.36
C ALA A 118 -11.81 11.63 14.41
N TYR A 119 -10.78 12.46 14.26
CA TYR A 119 -10.71 13.47 13.21
C TYR A 119 -10.47 12.83 11.84
N SER A 120 -9.64 11.81 11.83
CA SER A 120 -9.37 10.98 10.67
C SER A 120 -9.26 9.52 11.09
N VAL A 121 -9.82 8.62 10.28
CA VAL A 121 -9.63 7.18 10.43
C VAL A 121 -9.67 6.56 9.05
N TYR A 122 -8.68 5.72 8.75
CA TYR A 122 -8.57 5.06 7.46
C TYR A 122 -7.72 3.80 7.56
N SER A 123 -7.84 2.94 6.58
CA SER A 123 -6.97 1.78 6.42
C SER A 123 -6.19 1.86 5.12
N MET A 124 -5.02 1.25 5.11
CA MET A 124 -4.15 1.18 3.94
C MET A 124 -3.40 -0.15 3.87
N THR A 125 -3.05 -0.55 2.66
CA THR A 125 -2.16 -1.69 2.40
C THR A 125 -0.84 -1.22 1.78
N GLY A 126 0.25 -1.89 2.14
CA GLY A 126 1.53 -1.75 1.48
C GLY A 126 2.03 -3.14 1.05
N PHE A 127 2.45 -3.27 -0.21
CA PHE A 127 3.00 -4.53 -0.71
C PHE A 127 4.43 -4.30 -1.20
N TYR A 128 5.34 -5.14 -0.72
CA TYR A 128 6.77 -5.11 -1.02
C TYR A 128 7.20 -6.45 -1.61
N SER A 129 8.43 -6.54 -2.08
CA SER A 129 8.93 -7.75 -2.76
C SER A 129 8.83 -9.03 -1.90
N HIS A 130 9.03 -8.95 -0.59
CA HIS A 130 9.09 -10.11 0.30
C HIS A 130 8.03 -10.11 1.41
N THR A 131 7.26 -9.05 1.54
CA THR A 131 6.26 -8.91 2.60
C THR A 131 5.21 -7.88 2.20
N GLY A 132 4.14 -7.80 2.97
CA GLY A 132 3.17 -6.73 2.89
C GLY A 132 2.75 -6.29 4.28
N LEU A 133 2.01 -5.21 4.32
CA LEU A 133 1.42 -4.73 5.55
C LEU A 133 0.01 -4.18 5.31
N PHE A 134 -0.86 -4.37 6.29
CA PHE A 134 -2.13 -3.69 6.41
C PHE A 134 -2.08 -2.84 7.67
N VAL A 135 -2.52 -1.59 7.58
CA VAL A 135 -2.50 -0.65 8.72
C VAL A 135 -3.83 0.09 8.78
N ILE A 136 -4.35 0.23 10.00
CA ILE A 136 -5.39 1.20 10.35
C ILE A 136 -4.71 2.38 11.03
N CYS A 137 -4.97 3.57 10.54
CA CYS A 137 -4.48 4.81 11.12
C CYS A 137 -5.67 5.64 11.63
N ALA A 138 -5.51 6.26 12.80
CA ALA A 138 -6.48 7.21 13.32
C ALA A 138 -5.80 8.41 14.00
N GLY A 139 -6.34 9.60 13.76
CA GLY A 139 -6.01 10.83 14.48
C GLY A 139 -7.15 11.16 15.44
N VAL A 140 -6.87 11.20 16.73
CA VAL A 140 -7.87 11.33 17.79
C VAL A 140 -7.48 12.39 18.82
N ALA A 141 -8.40 12.85 19.64
CA ALA A 141 -8.08 13.65 20.83
C ALA A 141 -7.31 12.80 21.85
N LYS A 142 -6.38 13.39 22.58
CA LYS A 142 -5.50 12.67 23.51
C LYS A 142 -6.26 11.88 24.60
N ASP A 143 -7.40 12.42 25.02
CA ASP A 143 -8.30 11.83 26.03
C ASP A 143 -9.25 10.77 25.44
N LYS A 144 -9.23 10.54 24.12
CA LYS A 144 -10.12 9.61 23.41
C LYS A 144 -9.39 8.40 22.81
N VAL A 145 -8.13 8.21 23.14
CA VAL A 145 -7.30 7.12 22.56
C VAL A 145 -7.89 5.74 22.87
N ASP A 146 -8.21 5.47 24.13
CA ASP A 146 -8.72 4.15 24.54
C ASP A 146 -10.11 3.86 23.96
N GLU A 147 -11.01 4.85 23.94
CA GLU A 147 -12.33 4.73 23.34
C GLU A 147 -12.23 4.47 21.81
N ALA A 148 -11.29 5.15 21.14
CA ALA A 148 -11.08 4.96 19.71
C ALA A 148 -10.47 3.58 19.39
N LEU A 149 -9.52 3.13 20.20
CA LEU A 149 -8.94 1.78 20.06
C LEU A 149 -10.01 0.71 20.24
N GLU A 150 -10.88 0.84 21.23
CA GLU A 150 -11.98 -0.09 21.44
C GLU A 150 -12.97 -0.08 20.27
N ALA A 151 -13.35 1.12 19.80
CA ALA A 151 -14.24 1.24 18.63
C ALA A 151 -13.66 0.63 17.35
N ILE A 152 -12.33 0.75 17.14
CA ILE A 152 -11.65 0.12 16.00
C ILE A 152 -11.67 -1.42 16.17
N LYS A 153 -11.41 -1.94 17.36
CA LYS A 153 -11.48 -3.38 17.64
C LYS A 153 -12.88 -3.94 17.43
N GLU A 154 -13.91 -3.26 17.93
CA GLU A 154 -15.30 -3.63 17.69
C GLU A 154 -15.62 -3.79 16.20
N GLU A 155 -15.08 -2.88 15.35
CA GLU A 155 -15.28 -2.98 13.91
C GLU A 155 -14.51 -4.13 13.26
N LEU A 156 -13.31 -4.43 13.77
CA LEU A 156 -12.55 -5.60 13.32
C LEU A 156 -13.25 -6.91 13.72
N ASP A 157 -13.78 -6.98 14.95
CA ASP A 157 -14.54 -8.14 15.42
C ASP A 157 -15.84 -8.32 14.61
N ARG A 158 -16.57 -7.24 14.31
CA ARG A 158 -17.74 -7.30 13.41
C ARG A 158 -17.35 -7.72 12.01
N LEU A 159 -16.25 -7.18 11.46
CA LEU A 159 -15.78 -7.59 10.13
C LEU A 159 -15.44 -9.08 10.11
N LYS A 160 -14.89 -9.62 11.20
CA LYS A 160 -14.56 -11.04 11.32
C LYS A 160 -15.81 -11.91 11.39
N ASP A 161 -16.81 -11.53 12.18
CA ASP A 161 -17.97 -12.36 12.51
C ASP A 161 -19.13 -12.17 11.53
N ASP A 162 -19.32 -10.96 11.00
CA ASP A 162 -20.42 -10.63 10.09
C ASP A 162 -20.08 -10.96 8.63
N ASP A 163 -21.08 -11.32 7.88
CA ASP A 163 -20.99 -11.42 6.44
C ASP A 163 -20.93 -10.03 5.80
N ILE A 164 -20.13 -9.91 4.74
CA ILE A 164 -20.10 -8.71 3.90
C ILE A 164 -21.31 -8.77 2.95
N SER A 165 -22.17 -7.75 2.97
CA SER A 165 -23.32 -7.70 2.07
C SER A 165 -22.88 -7.53 0.61
N VAL A 166 -23.72 -7.99 -0.31
CA VAL A 166 -23.48 -7.84 -1.76
C VAL A 166 -23.38 -6.37 -2.14
N GLU A 167 -24.24 -5.53 -1.54
CA GLU A 167 -24.25 -4.09 -1.79
C GLU A 167 -22.96 -3.41 -1.31
N GLU A 168 -22.49 -3.75 -0.12
CA GLU A 168 -21.24 -3.22 0.45
C GLU A 168 -20.03 -3.64 -0.40
N PHE A 169 -19.99 -4.91 -0.80
CA PHE A 169 -18.97 -5.44 -1.68
C PHE A 169 -18.93 -4.71 -3.02
N GLN A 170 -20.08 -4.59 -3.70
CA GLN A 170 -20.18 -3.93 -5.00
C GLN A 170 -19.83 -2.45 -4.91
N SER A 171 -20.35 -1.73 -3.92
CA SER A 171 -20.05 -0.32 -3.69
C SER A 171 -18.57 -0.09 -3.48
N SER A 172 -17.93 -0.90 -2.64
CA SER A 172 -16.49 -0.79 -2.37
C SER A 172 -15.64 -1.10 -3.61
N ARG A 173 -16.04 -2.10 -4.41
CA ARG A 173 -15.35 -2.45 -5.65
C ARG A 173 -15.43 -1.32 -6.68
N GLU A 174 -16.60 -0.77 -6.91
CA GLU A 174 -16.78 0.35 -7.85
C GLU A 174 -16.04 1.61 -7.38
N GLN A 175 -16.01 1.88 -6.09
CA GLN A 175 -15.22 2.97 -5.52
C GLN A 175 -13.72 2.78 -5.76
N LEU A 176 -13.20 1.57 -5.54
CA LEU A 176 -11.78 1.26 -5.75
C LEU A 176 -11.40 1.39 -7.24
N LYS A 177 -12.25 0.88 -8.15
CA LYS A 177 -12.09 1.02 -9.60
C LYS A 177 -12.08 2.49 -10.02
N SER A 178 -13.06 3.26 -9.56
CA SER A 178 -13.16 4.70 -9.86
C SER A 178 -11.94 5.47 -9.37
N SER A 179 -11.50 5.22 -8.14
CA SER A 179 -10.29 5.84 -7.57
C SER A 179 -9.04 5.50 -8.37
N PHE A 180 -8.93 4.25 -8.84
CA PHE A 180 -7.84 3.83 -9.70
C PHE A 180 -7.86 4.55 -11.05
N ILE A 181 -9.03 4.63 -11.71
CA ILE A 181 -9.19 5.31 -13.01
C ILE A 181 -8.82 6.80 -12.88
N PHE A 182 -9.39 7.51 -11.90
CA PHE A 182 -9.07 8.93 -11.68
C PHE A 182 -7.59 9.14 -11.36
N GLY A 183 -6.97 8.20 -10.66
CA GLY A 183 -5.53 8.22 -10.42
C GLY A 183 -4.70 8.19 -11.71
N GLN A 184 -5.19 7.54 -12.78
CA GLN A 184 -4.48 7.44 -14.06
C GLN A 184 -4.58 8.70 -14.93
N GLU A 185 -5.49 9.62 -14.64
CA GLU A 185 -5.58 10.91 -15.38
C GLU A 185 -4.38 11.82 -15.12
N SER A 186 -3.71 11.66 -14.00
CA SER A 186 -2.50 12.40 -13.68
C SER A 186 -1.28 11.83 -14.40
N VAL A 187 -0.63 12.63 -15.24
CA VAL A 187 0.62 12.25 -15.92
C VAL A 187 1.70 11.83 -14.92
N GLN A 188 1.79 12.52 -13.78
CA GLN A 188 2.72 12.18 -12.70
C GLN A 188 2.39 10.82 -12.08
N ASN A 189 1.12 10.55 -11.80
CA ASN A 189 0.70 9.26 -11.25
C ASN A 189 0.98 8.12 -12.24
N LEU A 190 0.70 8.33 -13.53
CA LEU A 190 0.98 7.36 -14.58
C LEU A 190 2.48 7.05 -14.68
N MET A 191 3.32 8.08 -14.59
CA MET A 191 4.78 7.93 -14.56
C MET A 191 5.22 7.07 -13.37
N ILE A 192 4.77 7.40 -12.16
CA ILE A 192 5.10 6.66 -10.94
C ILE A 192 4.56 5.23 -11.01
N TYR A 193 3.34 5.06 -11.49
CA TYR A 193 2.70 3.75 -11.64
C TYR A 193 3.51 2.81 -12.55
N ASN A 194 3.90 3.30 -13.73
CA ASN A 194 4.69 2.50 -14.69
C ASN A 194 6.08 2.14 -14.14
N GLY A 195 6.78 3.10 -13.55
CA GLY A 195 8.09 2.86 -12.95
C GLY A 195 8.03 1.85 -11.80
N ARG A 196 7.03 2.00 -10.92
CA ARG A 196 6.81 1.07 -9.80
C ARG A 196 6.45 -0.35 -10.27
N ASN A 197 5.59 -0.49 -11.28
CA ASN A 197 5.23 -1.79 -11.83
C ASN A 197 6.45 -2.50 -12.41
N LEU A 198 7.27 -1.80 -13.18
CA LEU A 198 8.48 -2.36 -13.75
C LEU A 198 9.47 -2.78 -12.65
N LEU A 199 9.64 -1.94 -11.61
CA LEU A 199 10.53 -2.23 -10.48
C LEU A 199 10.04 -3.44 -9.66
N THR A 200 8.73 -3.56 -9.44
CA THR A 200 8.16 -4.58 -8.54
C THR A 200 7.89 -5.89 -9.26
N TYR A 201 7.46 -5.85 -10.52
CA TYR A 201 6.97 -7.01 -11.25
C TYR A 201 7.81 -7.36 -12.49
N GLY A 202 8.81 -6.54 -12.83
CA GLY A 202 9.61 -6.70 -14.04
C GLY A 202 8.82 -6.46 -15.35
N ARG A 203 7.57 -5.99 -15.26
CA ARG A 203 6.71 -5.71 -16.42
C ARG A 203 5.77 -4.54 -16.16
N SER A 204 5.30 -3.94 -17.23
CA SER A 204 4.17 -3.02 -17.16
C SER A 204 2.87 -3.80 -16.93
N ILE A 205 2.00 -3.29 -16.08
CA ILE A 205 0.64 -3.78 -15.87
C ILE A 205 -0.29 -2.70 -16.41
N THR A 206 -1.12 -3.03 -17.38
CA THR A 206 -2.01 -2.05 -17.98
C THR A 206 -3.18 -1.72 -17.04
N PRO A 207 -3.75 -0.51 -17.12
CA PRO A 207 -4.96 -0.18 -16.37
C PRO A 207 -6.11 -1.16 -16.60
N SER A 208 -6.27 -1.64 -17.83
CA SER A 208 -7.30 -2.64 -18.16
C SER A 208 -7.09 -3.98 -17.44
N GLU A 209 -5.83 -4.45 -17.33
CA GLU A 209 -5.52 -5.64 -16.54
C GLU A 209 -5.91 -5.47 -15.07
N VAL A 210 -5.63 -4.29 -14.47
CA VAL A 210 -6.00 -4.03 -13.07
C VAL A 210 -7.51 -4.01 -12.89
N LEU A 211 -8.24 -3.35 -13.79
CA LEU A 211 -9.70 -3.30 -13.74
C LEU A 211 -10.30 -4.70 -13.86
N GLN A 212 -9.78 -5.53 -14.78
CA GLN A 212 -10.22 -6.91 -14.90
C GLN A 212 -9.95 -7.72 -13.62
N MET A 213 -8.76 -7.58 -13.02
CA MET A 213 -8.44 -8.24 -11.76
C MET A 213 -9.37 -7.82 -10.61
N LEU A 214 -9.82 -6.56 -10.60
CA LEU A 214 -10.80 -6.07 -9.62
C LEU A 214 -12.22 -6.60 -9.90
N ASP A 215 -12.59 -6.74 -11.17
CA ASP A 215 -13.89 -7.30 -11.58
C ASP A 215 -14.00 -8.80 -11.28
N ASP A 216 -12.89 -9.52 -11.39
CA ASP A 216 -12.82 -10.97 -11.15
C ASP A 216 -12.90 -11.33 -9.64
N ILE A 217 -12.75 -10.35 -8.72
CA ILE A 217 -12.84 -10.61 -7.27
C ILE A 217 -14.27 -11.04 -6.90
N THR A 218 -14.36 -12.12 -6.15
CA THR A 218 -15.60 -12.63 -5.59
C THR A 218 -15.73 -12.33 -4.10
N LEU A 219 -16.94 -12.45 -3.54
CA LEU A 219 -17.14 -12.40 -2.08
C LEU A 219 -16.39 -13.53 -1.35
N GLU A 220 -16.25 -14.68 -1.99
CA GLU A 220 -15.49 -15.81 -1.45
C GLU A 220 -14.01 -15.46 -1.29
N ASP A 221 -13.41 -14.79 -2.29
CA ASP A 221 -12.01 -14.35 -2.22
C ASP A 221 -11.77 -13.41 -1.04
N ILE A 222 -12.69 -12.47 -0.80
CA ILE A 222 -12.59 -11.55 0.34
C ILE A 222 -12.74 -12.29 1.67
N ASN A 223 -13.71 -13.21 1.76
CA ASN A 223 -13.92 -14.00 2.97
C ASN A 223 -12.70 -14.91 3.26
N ASN A 224 -12.04 -15.43 2.24
CA ASN A 224 -10.83 -16.22 2.39
C ASN A 224 -9.68 -15.35 2.92
N VAL A 225 -9.45 -14.18 2.34
CA VAL A 225 -8.41 -13.25 2.81
C VAL A 225 -8.69 -12.77 4.24
N LYS A 226 -9.95 -12.47 4.57
CA LYS A 226 -10.40 -12.11 5.93
C LYS A 226 -10.01 -13.19 6.96
N LYS A 227 -10.31 -14.45 6.66
CA LYS A 227 -9.98 -15.59 7.53
C LYS A 227 -8.47 -15.80 7.68
N GLU A 228 -7.73 -15.76 6.58
CA GLU A 228 -6.27 -16.00 6.57
C GLU A 228 -5.49 -14.91 7.30
N THR A 229 -5.90 -13.66 7.15
CA THR A 229 -5.24 -12.51 7.78
C THR A 229 -5.69 -12.28 9.22
N ARG A 230 -6.76 -12.95 9.63
CA ARG A 230 -7.39 -12.81 10.97
C ARG A 230 -7.82 -11.37 11.29
N ILE A 231 -8.17 -10.64 10.26
CA ILE A 231 -8.79 -9.31 10.36
C ILE A 231 -10.27 -9.47 10.60
#